data_cbad0e6ead3da5950934e84f31aebba9
#
_entry.id   cbad0e6ead3da5950934e84f31aebba9
#
_cell.length_a   1.000
_cell.length_b   1.000
_cell.length_c   1.000
_cell.angle_alpha   90.00
_cell.angle_beta   90.00
_cell.angle_gamma   90.00
#
_symmetry.space_group_name_H-M   'P 1'
#
loop_
_entity.id
_entity.type
_entity.pdbx_description
1 polymer ?
#
loop_
_entity_poly.entity_id
_entity_poly.type
_entity_poly.pdbx_seq_one_letter_code
_entity_poly.pdbx_strand_id
1 'polypeptide(L)'
;SGIKKLDILNKHINTNNFNAALSLFIIFLLIFSIPPLLNWFIFDANISGDSKEACTGSGACWVYIKVWFRRFMYGMYPNAEQWRVNLSFAIVLAFAGFGYFMPTKYRKYLTFYYTIFLPIISFFLIYYLISGGSFGLEWVETGAWGGLSLTFIISFFCLIFCFPIGMAFALGRRSGFPLIRYIS
;
A
#
# COMPACT_ATOMS: atom_id res chain seq x y z
N SER A 1 -0.33 2.38 -52.98
CA SER A 1 -0.77 3.23 -51.80
C SER A 1 -2.09 2.74 -51.20
N GLY A 2 -2.97 2.10 -52.00
CA GLY A 2 -4.26 1.58 -51.50
C GLY A 2 -4.17 0.34 -50.60
N ILE A 3 -3.23 -0.56 -50.87
CA ILE A 3 -3.08 -1.82 -50.11
C ILE A 3 -2.67 -1.57 -48.65
N LYS A 4 -1.79 -0.60 -48.39
CA LYS A 4 -1.42 -0.23 -46.99
C LYS A 4 -2.57 0.37 -46.18
N LYS A 5 -3.48 1.10 -46.79
CA LYS A 5 -4.69 1.62 -46.15
C LYS A 5 -5.68 0.52 -45.77
N LEU A 6 -5.85 -0.46 -46.60
CA LEU A 6 -6.71 -1.63 -46.36
C LEU A 6 -6.16 -2.50 -45.23
N ASP A 7 -4.85 -2.70 -45.13
CA ASP A 7 -4.22 -3.46 -44.04
C ASP A 7 -4.35 -2.76 -42.66
N ILE A 8 -4.23 -1.44 -42.66
CA ILE A 8 -4.39 -0.64 -41.41
C ILE A 8 -5.85 -0.66 -40.95
N LEU A 9 -6.80 -0.54 -41.88
CA LEU A 9 -8.23 -0.63 -41.59
C LEU A 9 -8.63 -2.03 -41.08
N ASN A 10 -8.14 -3.09 -41.72
CA ASN A 10 -8.43 -4.47 -41.31
C ASN A 10 -7.83 -4.80 -39.93
N LYS A 11 -6.64 -4.30 -39.65
CA LYS A 11 -6.01 -4.43 -38.33
C LYS A 11 -6.78 -3.67 -37.26
N HIS A 12 -7.32 -2.49 -37.59
CA HIS A 12 -8.11 -1.67 -36.65
C HIS A 12 -9.49 -2.28 -36.37
N ILE A 13 -10.15 -2.81 -37.38
CA ILE A 13 -11.43 -3.50 -37.23
C ILE A 13 -11.28 -4.78 -36.40
N ASN A 14 -10.24 -5.56 -36.68
CA ASN A 14 -10.00 -6.83 -35.95
C ASN A 14 -9.62 -6.57 -34.48
N THR A 15 -8.85 -5.52 -34.20
CA THR A 15 -8.51 -5.12 -32.82
C THR A 15 -9.74 -4.61 -32.05
N ASN A 16 -10.65 -3.93 -32.75
CA ASN A 16 -11.89 -3.44 -32.16
C ASN A 16 -12.87 -4.58 -31.83
N ASN A 17 -12.99 -5.58 -32.70
CA ASN A 17 -13.81 -6.76 -32.48
C ASN A 17 -13.25 -7.64 -31.34
N PHE A 18 -11.93 -7.79 -31.25
CA PHE A 18 -11.30 -8.50 -30.16
C PHE A 18 -11.51 -7.79 -28.79
N ASN A 19 -11.35 -6.47 -28.76
CA ASN A 19 -11.61 -5.67 -27.57
C ASN A 19 -13.08 -5.72 -27.15
N ALA A 20 -14.00 -5.69 -28.12
CA ALA A 20 -15.42 -5.83 -27.86
C ALA A 20 -15.77 -7.22 -27.30
N ALA A 21 -15.22 -8.28 -27.90
CA ALA A 21 -15.40 -9.65 -27.43
C ALA A 21 -14.83 -9.85 -26.00
N LEU A 22 -13.64 -9.30 -25.73
CA LEU A 22 -13.02 -9.33 -24.40
C LEU A 22 -13.85 -8.56 -23.37
N SER A 23 -14.38 -7.40 -23.75
CA SER A 23 -15.25 -6.61 -22.86
C SER A 23 -16.55 -7.34 -22.55
N LEU A 24 -17.19 -7.94 -23.55
CA LEU A 24 -18.39 -8.74 -23.35
C LEU A 24 -18.12 -9.97 -22.46
N PHE A 25 -16.99 -10.62 -22.67
CA PHE A 25 -16.57 -11.76 -21.83
C PHE A 25 -16.36 -11.35 -20.37
N ILE A 26 -15.68 -10.22 -20.13
CA ILE A 26 -15.47 -9.68 -18.78
C ILE A 26 -16.82 -9.31 -18.14
N ILE A 27 -17.72 -8.63 -18.87
CA ILE A 27 -19.04 -8.28 -18.37
C ILE A 27 -19.84 -9.54 -18.03
N PHE A 28 -19.81 -10.54 -18.88
CA PHE A 28 -20.47 -11.83 -18.64
C PHE A 28 -19.92 -12.50 -17.35
N LEU A 29 -18.58 -12.57 -17.21
CA LEU A 29 -17.96 -13.09 -16.00
C LEU A 29 -18.38 -12.33 -14.75
N LEU A 30 -18.42 -11.00 -14.80
CA LEU A 30 -18.84 -10.17 -13.68
C LEU A 30 -20.30 -10.41 -13.32
N ILE A 31 -21.22 -10.41 -14.30
CA ILE A 31 -22.65 -10.65 -14.05
C ILE A 31 -22.87 -12.04 -13.43
N PHE A 32 -22.11 -13.04 -13.86
CA PHE A 32 -22.28 -14.41 -13.35
C PHE A 32 -21.60 -14.63 -11.99
N SER A 33 -20.49 -13.92 -11.72
CA SER A 33 -19.71 -14.06 -10.49
C SER A 33 -20.20 -13.17 -9.34
N ILE A 34 -20.75 -12.00 -9.66
CA ILE A 34 -21.18 -11.04 -8.63
C ILE A 34 -22.31 -11.58 -7.75
N PRO A 35 -23.41 -12.16 -8.27
CA PRO A 35 -24.50 -12.64 -7.42
C PRO A 35 -24.09 -13.70 -6.38
N PRO A 36 -23.37 -14.79 -6.75
CA PRO A 36 -22.94 -15.75 -5.75
C PRO A 36 -21.93 -15.20 -4.75
N LEU A 37 -21.07 -14.26 -5.18
CA LEU A 37 -20.14 -13.57 -4.28
C LEU A 37 -20.89 -12.68 -3.29
N LEU A 38 -21.90 -11.94 -3.73
CA LEU A 38 -22.71 -11.10 -2.85
C LEU A 38 -23.51 -11.94 -1.86
N ASN A 39 -24.07 -13.06 -2.31
CA ASN A 39 -24.78 -13.98 -1.41
C ASN A 39 -23.83 -14.49 -0.33
N TRP A 40 -22.69 -15.04 -0.72
CA TRP A 40 -21.70 -15.57 0.22
C TRP A 40 -21.13 -14.49 1.17
N PHE A 41 -20.89 -13.27 0.65
CA PHE A 41 -20.17 -12.21 1.37
C PHE A 41 -21.07 -11.37 2.27
N ILE A 42 -22.36 -11.20 1.89
CA ILE A 42 -23.31 -10.31 2.58
C ILE A 42 -24.53 -11.07 3.11
N PHE A 43 -25.26 -11.79 2.25
CA PHE A 43 -26.55 -12.35 2.62
C PHE A 43 -26.45 -13.57 3.53
N ASP A 44 -25.51 -14.49 3.23
CA ASP A 44 -25.27 -15.67 4.04
C ASP A 44 -24.17 -15.46 5.10
N ALA A 45 -23.65 -14.24 5.19
CA ALA A 45 -22.53 -13.92 6.07
C ALA A 45 -22.95 -13.87 7.54
N ASN A 46 -22.10 -14.44 8.40
CA ASN A 46 -22.26 -14.35 9.86
C ASN A 46 -21.58 -13.05 10.35
N ILE A 47 -22.42 -12.06 10.71
CA ILE A 47 -21.97 -10.72 11.13
C ILE A 47 -22.01 -10.58 12.65
N SER A 48 -22.91 -11.32 13.32
CA SER A 48 -23.20 -11.21 14.76
C SER A 48 -22.63 -12.37 15.55
N GLY A 49 -21.86 -12.06 16.59
CA GLY A 49 -21.25 -13.04 17.49
C GLY A 49 -20.00 -12.49 18.15
N ASP A 50 -19.58 -13.12 19.25
CA ASP A 50 -18.40 -12.73 20.03
C ASP A 50 -17.28 -13.81 20.01
N SER A 51 -17.54 -14.94 19.37
CA SER A 51 -16.57 -16.03 19.28
C SER A 51 -16.59 -16.70 17.90
N LYS A 52 -15.55 -17.47 17.63
CA LYS A 52 -15.38 -18.24 16.38
C LYS A 52 -16.53 -19.26 16.16
N GLU A 53 -17.07 -19.80 17.25
CA GLU A 53 -18.15 -20.81 17.21
C GLU A 53 -19.47 -20.23 16.68
N ALA A 54 -19.62 -18.91 16.64
CA ALA A 54 -20.79 -18.26 16.04
C ALA A 54 -20.83 -18.39 14.51
N CYS A 55 -19.76 -18.84 13.88
CA CYS A 55 -19.70 -19.05 12.43
C CYS A 55 -20.21 -20.44 12.05
N THR A 56 -21.53 -20.62 12.04
CA THR A 56 -22.20 -21.88 11.73
C THR A 56 -22.72 -21.99 10.29
N GLY A 57 -22.70 -20.87 9.54
CA GLY A 57 -23.21 -20.80 8.17
C GLY A 57 -22.19 -21.14 7.09
N SER A 58 -22.69 -21.26 5.86
CA SER A 58 -21.86 -21.47 4.65
C SER A 58 -21.26 -20.18 4.07
N GLY A 59 -21.66 -19.00 4.57
CA GLY A 59 -21.22 -17.70 4.14
C GLY A 59 -19.94 -17.20 4.83
N ALA A 60 -19.54 -16.00 4.48
CA ALA A 60 -18.37 -15.34 5.04
C ALA A 60 -18.52 -15.12 6.56
N CYS A 61 -17.48 -15.45 7.31
CA CYS A 61 -17.48 -15.25 8.76
C CYS A 61 -16.83 -13.90 9.14
N TRP A 62 -17.60 -12.83 9.19
CA TRP A 62 -17.14 -11.52 9.61
C TRP A 62 -16.85 -11.43 11.11
N VAL A 63 -17.51 -12.27 11.91
CA VAL A 63 -17.25 -12.41 13.36
C VAL A 63 -15.79 -12.74 13.61
N TYR A 64 -15.22 -13.67 12.82
CA TYR A 64 -13.83 -14.06 12.95
C TYR A 64 -12.89 -12.87 12.69
N ILE A 65 -13.18 -12.10 11.62
CA ILE A 65 -12.41 -10.90 11.30
C ILE A 65 -12.50 -9.87 12.42
N LYS A 66 -13.71 -9.62 12.97
CA LYS A 66 -13.91 -8.69 14.08
C LYS A 66 -13.11 -9.07 15.32
N VAL A 67 -13.16 -10.33 15.74
CA VAL A 67 -12.47 -10.85 16.94
C VAL A 67 -10.95 -10.77 16.77
N TRP A 68 -10.44 -11.12 15.59
CA TRP A 68 -9.00 -11.17 15.33
C TRP A 68 -8.44 -9.90 14.70
N PHE A 69 -9.28 -8.90 14.37
CA PHE A 69 -8.88 -7.67 13.68
C PHE A 69 -7.76 -6.94 14.41
N ARG A 70 -7.85 -6.86 15.73
CA ARG A 70 -6.81 -6.22 16.53
C ARG A 70 -5.46 -6.92 16.41
N ARG A 71 -5.47 -8.26 16.48
CA ARG A 71 -4.25 -9.05 16.34
C ARG A 71 -3.69 -8.99 14.93
N PHE A 72 -4.56 -8.93 13.95
CA PHE A 72 -4.18 -8.74 12.55
C PHE A 72 -3.53 -7.37 12.31
N MET A 73 -4.09 -6.32 12.91
CA MET A 73 -3.56 -4.95 12.76
C MET A 73 -2.28 -4.70 13.54
N TYR A 74 -2.24 -5.10 14.81
CA TYR A 74 -1.14 -4.74 15.73
C TYR A 74 -0.20 -5.90 16.10
N GLY A 75 -0.51 -7.12 15.66
CA GLY A 75 0.28 -8.29 16.02
C GLY A 75 0.25 -8.58 17.52
N MET A 76 1.41 -8.73 18.12
CA MET A 76 1.60 -8.98 19.55
C MET A 76 1.85 -7.70 20.36
N TYR A 77 1.70 -6.52 19.74
CA TYR A 77 1.99 -5.25 20.39
C TYR A 77 1.09 -5.01 21.62
N PRO A 78 1.64 -4.53 22.78
CA PRO A 78 0.91 -4.34 24.02
C PRO A 78 -0.32 -3.43 23.83
N ASN A 79 -1.44 -3.80 24.46
CA ASN A 79 -2.70 -3.10 24.29
C ASN A 79 -2.68 -1.65 24.74
N ALA A 80 -2.00 -1.40 25.88
CA ALA A 80 -1.86 -0.07 26.45
C ALA A 80 -1.11 0.89 25.52
N GLU A 81 -0.23 0.35 24.68
CA GLU A 81 0.69 1.12 23.86
C GLU A 81 0.31 1.21 22.36
N GLN A 82 -0.84 0.64 21.98
CA GLN A 82 -1.31 0.65 20.58
C GLN A 82 -1.52 2.07 20.02
N TRP A 83 -1.75 3.04 20.88
CA TRP A 83 -1.84 4.45 20.49
C TRP A 83 -0.57 4.95 19.78
N ARG A 84 0.61 4.42 20.12
CA ARG A 84 1.90 4.76 19.49
C ARG A 84 1.92 4.34 18.02
N VAL A 85 1.41 3.16 17.73
CA VAL A 85 1.29 2.65 16.36
C VAL A 85 0.32 3.53 15.57
N ASN A 86 -0.82 3.89 16.16
CA ASN A 86 -1.79 4.78 15.51
C ASN A 86 -1.21 6.18 15.27
N LEU A 87 -0.44 6.71 16.23
CA LEU A 87 0.24 7.98 16.08
C LEU A 87 1.29 7.92 14.96
N SER A 88 2.02 6.81 14.83
CA SER A 88 2.97 6.59 13.74
C SER A 88 2.28 6.63 12.37
N PHE A 89 1.09 6.01 12.24
CA PHE A 89 0.27 6.13 11.03
C PHE A 89 -0.18 7.56 10.78
N ALA A 90 -0.65 8.25 11.80
CA ALA A 90 -1.08 9.64 11.67
C ALA A 90 0.06 10.53 11.20
N ILE A 91 1.28 10.33 11.69
CA ILE A 91 2.49 11.04 11.26
C ILE A 91 2.77 10.77 9.77
N VAL A 92 2.74 9.49 9.34
CA VAL A 92 2.97 9.12 7.93
C VAL A 92 1.93 9.78 7.02
N LEU A 93 0.65 9.71 7.40
CA LEU A 93 -0.44 10.33 6.63
C LEU A 93 -0.35 11.85 6.61
N ALA A 94 0.01 12.48 7.74
CA ALA A 94 0.20 13.92 7.82
C ALA A 94 1.34 14.38 6.90
N PHE A 95 2.44 13.64 6.85
CA PHE A 95 3.55 13.95 5.96
C PHE A 95 3.17 13.77 4.49
N ALA A 96 2.49 12.69 4.14
CA ALA A 96 1.98 12.48 2.78
C ALA A 96 0.99 13.59 2.36
N GLY A 97 0.05 13.92 3.24
CA GLY A 97 -0.95 14.96 3.00
C GLY A 97 -0.34 16.37 2.88
N PHE A 98 0.61 16.70 3.75
CA PHE A 98 1.25 18.01 3.70
C PHE A 98 1.98 18.26 2.38
N GLY A 99 2.64 17.24 1.81
CA GLY A 99 3.26 17.33 0.48
C GLY A 99 2.27 17.59 -0.64
N TYR A 100 1.04 17.07 -0.52
CA TYR A 100 -0.02 17.27 -1.50
C TYR A 100 -0.62 18.69 -1.48
N PHE A 101 -0.83 19.25 -0.28
CA PHE A 101 -1.48 20.56 -0.10
C PHE A 101 -0.55 21.76 -0.31
N MET A 102 0.73 21.53 -0.56
CA MET A 102 1.69 22.63 -0.61
C MET A 102 1.64 23.44 -1.92
N PRO A 103 1.67 24.78 -1.83
CA PRO A 103 1.62 25.66 -3.00
C PRO A 103 2.86 25.49 -3.88
N THR A 104 2.64 25.52 -5.19
CA THR A 104 3.65 25.30 -6.25
C THR A 104 4.86 26.24 -6.18
N LYS A 105 4.71 27.43 -5.56
CA LYS A 105 5.75 28.43 -5.41
C LYS A 105 6.98 27.93 -4.63
N TYR A 106 6.78 27.08 -3.62
CA TYR A 106 7.85 26.55 -2.75
C TYR A 106 8.28 25.14 -3.14
N ARG A 107 7.67 24.56 -4.16
CA ARG A 107 7.81 23.15 -4.53
C ARG A 107 9.27 22.73 -4.80
N LYS A 108 10.09 23.61 -5.40
CA LYS A 108 11.49 23.27 -5.75
C LYS A 108 12.38 23.04 -4.52
N TYR A 109 12.30 23.91 -3.52
CA TYR A 109 13.10 23.77 -2.29
C TYR A 109 12.55 22.68 -1.38
N LEU A 110 11.26 22.56 -1.35
CA LEU A 110 10.55 21.58 -0.55
C LEU A 110 10.70 20.16 -1.10
N THR A 111 10.79 19.95 -2.40
CA THR A 111 11.04 18.61 -2.97
C THR A 111 12.30 18.00 -2.40
N PHE A 112 13.40 18.74 -2.31
CA PHE A 112 14.65 18.26 -1.72
C PHE A 112 14.49 17.93 -0.22
N TYR A 113 13.84 18.81 0.52
CA TYR A 113 13.56 18.63 1.94
C TYR A 113 12.68 17.41 2.19
N TYR A 114 11.59 17.27 1.43
CA TYR A 114 10.69 16.12 1.52
C TYR A 114 11.34 14.80 1.09
N THR A 115 12.21 14.83 0.10
CA THR A 115 12.82 13.59 -0.43
C THR A 115 13.92 13.04 0.46
N ILE A 116 14.64 13.88 1.20
CA ILE A 116 15.82 13.46 1.97
C ILE A 116 15.61 13.61 3.47
N PHE A 117 15.29 14.83 3.94
CA PHE A 117 15.26 15.09 5.37
C PHE A 117 14.05 14.48 6.08
N LEU A 118 12.88 14.60 5.46
CA LEU A 118 11.65 14.19 6.09
C LEU A 118 11.56 12.66 6.27
N PRO A 119 11.93 11.80 5.30
CA PRO A 119 11.96 10.35 5.51
C PRO A 119 12.91 9.92 6.62
N ILE A 120 14.09 10.56 6.70
CA ILE A 120 15.09 10.22 7.71
C ILE A 120 14.57 10.59 9.10
N ILE A 121 14.07 11.82 9.27
CA ILE A 121 13.53 12.28 10.55
C ILE A 121 12.31 11.45 10.97
N SER A 122 11.39 11.19 10.04
CA SER A 122 10.20 10.38 10.33
C SER A 122 10.56 8.94 10.68
N PHE A 123 11.57 8.36 10.04
CA PHE A 123 12.05 7.01 10.38
C PHE A 123 12.54 6.93 11.82
N PHE A 124 13.42 7.84 12.25
CA PHE A 124 13.92 7.84 13.61
C PHE A 124 12.83 8.14 14.63
N LEU A 125 11.92 9.07 14.31
CA LEU A 125 10.80 9.42 15.18
C LEU A 125 9.86 8.22 15.38
N ILE A 126 9.47 7.55 14.30
CA ILE A 126 8.57 6.40 14.33
C ILE A 126 9.24 5.21 15.01
N TYR A 127 10.50 4.94 14.69
CA TYR A 127 11.28 3.90 15.36
C TYR A 127 11.29 4.12 16.87
N TYR A 128 11.58 5.35 17.29
CA TYR A 128 11.64 5.73 18.69
C TYR A 128 10.27 5.65 19.41
N LEU A 129 9.21 6.04 18.69
CA LEU A 129 7.85 5.99 19.20
C LEU A 129 7.39 4.54 19.41
N ILE A 130 7.71 3.64 18.48
CA ILE A 130 7.29 2.24 18.55
C ILE A 130 8.15 1.45 19.55
N SER A 131 9.46 1.68 19.60
CA SER A 131 10.35 0.97 20.53
C SER A 131 10.22 1.46 21.97
N GLY A 132 9.99 2.76 22.17
CA GLY A 132 9.97 3.37 23.50
C GLY A 132 11.35 3.42 24.14
N GLY A 133 11.39 3.26 25.47
CA GLY A 133 12.63 3.21 26.27
C GLY A 133 13.15 4.56 26.74
N SER A 134 12.54 5.68 26.35
CA SER A 134 12.89 7.03 26.81
C SER A 134 11.64 7.92 26.91
N PHE A 135 11.76 9.07 27.54
CA PHE A 135 10.66 10.02 27.78
C PHE A 135 9.44 9.40 28.50
N GLY A 136 9.67 8.40 29.37
CA GLY A 136 8.59 7.75 30.11
C GLY A 136 7.77 6.73 29.30
N LEU A 137 8.22 6.39 28.10
CA LEU A 137 7.60 5.35 27.29
C LEU A 137 8.18 3.99 27.67
N GLU A 138 7.32 3.01 27.96
CA GLU A 138 7.76 1.64 28.21
C GLU A 138 8.45 1.06 26.98
N TRP A 139 9.52 0.31 27.24
CA TRP A 139 10.23 -0.40 26.19
C TRP A 139 9.39 -1.56 25.63
N VAL A 140 9.20 -1.58 24.34
CA VAL A 140 8.53 -2.67 23.63
C VAL A 140 9.55 -3.41 22.78
N GLU A 141 9.77 -4.68 23.09
CA GLU A 141 10.70 -5.51 22.36
C GLU A 141 10.29 -5.67 20.88
N THR A 142 11.26 -5.64 19.98
CA THR A 142 11.03 -5.75 18.53
C THR A 142 10.34 -7.05 18.13
N GLY A 143 10.48 -8.12 18.94
CA GLY A 143 9.77 -9.38 18.75
C GLY A 143 8.24 -9.27 18.91
N ALA A 144 7.75 -8.26 19.63
CA ALA A 144 6.34 -7.97 19.78
C ALA A 144 5.76 -7.12 18.63
N TRP A 145 6.64 -6.51 17.80
CA TRP A 145 6.22 -5.75 16.66
C TRP A 145 5.66 -6.66 15.59
N GLY A 146 4.54 -6.31 15.00
CA GLY A 146 3.94 -7.17 14.00
C GLY A 146 2.64 -6.60 13.44
N GLY A 147 1.95 -7.48 12.72
CA GLY A 147 0.68 -7.15 12.09
C GLY A 147 0.81 -6.30 10.83
N LEU A 148 -0.35 -5.99 10.27
CA LEU A 148 -0.48 -5.21 9.05
C LEU A 148 0.11 -3.80 9.20
N SER A 149 0.02 -3.23 10.40
CA SER A 149 0.54 -1.91 10.73
C SER A 149 2.04 -1.79 10.49
N LEU A 150 2.82 -2.74 10.99
CA LEU A 150 4.27 -2.75 10.77
C LEU A 150 4.60 -2.93 9.29
N THR A 151 3.87 -3.80 8.59
CA THR A 151 4.06 -4.01 7.14
C THR A 151 3.85 -2.73 6.35
N PHE A 152 2.82 -1.96 6.65
CA PHE A 152 2.58 -0.67 6.02
C PHE A 152 3.69 0.35 6.30
N ILE A 153 4.14 0.45 7.56
CA ILE A 153 5.21 1.37 7.94
C ILE A 153 6.51 1.02 7.19
N ILE A 154 6.90 -0.25 7.19
CA ILE A 154 8.10 -0.70 6.48
C ILE A 154 7.97 -0.46 4.96
N SER A 155 6.83 -0.81 4.38
CA SER A 155 6.58 -0.62 2.94
C SER A 155 6.67 0.86 2.54
N PHE A 156 6.13 1.75 3.37
CA PHE A 156 6.19 3.18 3.15
C PHE A 156 7.65 3.68 3.14
N PHE A 157 8.45 3.28 4.11
CA PHE A 157 9.87 3.66 4.14
C PHE A 157 10.66 3.04 2.99
N CYS A 158 10.42 1.78 2.66
CA CYS A 158 11.04 1.14 1.50
C CYS A 158 10.76 1.91 0.21
N LEU A 159 9.52 2.29 -0.04
CA LEU A 159 9.15 3.07 -1.24
C LEU A 159 9.87 4.44 -1.28
N ILE A 160 9.91 5.15 -0.15
CA ILE A 160 10.55 6.45 -0.07
C ILE A 160 12.05 6.36 -0.29
N PHE A 161 12.73 5.37 0.29
CA PHE A 161 14.18 5.20 0.12
C PHE A 161 14.56 4.61 -1.24
N CYS A 162 13.76 3.70 -1.79
CA CYS A 162 14.01 3.12 -3.11
C CYS A 162 13.99 4.17 -4.24
N PHE A 163 13.13 5.18 -4.14
CA PHE A 163 13.01 6.20 -5.18
C PHE A 163 14.28 7.03 -5.38
N PRO A 164 14.87 7.69 -4.36
CA PRO A 164 16.11 8.46 -4.53
C PRO A 164 17.31 7.58 -4.87
N ILE A 165 17.39 6.35 -4.34
CA ILE A 165 18.43 5.40 -4.67
C ILE A 165 18.34 4.98 -6.15
N GLY A 166 17.14 4.64 -6.61
CA GLY A 166 16.89 4.31 -8.01
C GLY A 166 17.23 5.47 -8.96
N MET A 167 16.91 6.71 -8.55
CA MET A 167 17.26 7.91 -9.32
C MET A 167 18.79 8.12 -9.34
N ALA A 168 19.48 7.91 -8.23
CA ALA A 168 20.95 7.99 -8.17
C ALA A 168 21.61 6.99 -9.12
N PHE A 169 21.15 5.74 -9.14
CA PHE A 169 21.63 4.74 -10.09
C PHE A 169 21.32 5.09 -11.54
N ALA A 170 20.11 5.58 -11.82
CA ALA A 170 19.73 5.99 -13.18
C ALA A 170 20.60 7.15 -13.71
N LEU A 171 20.96 8.09 -12.83
CA LEU A 171 21.90 9.18 -13.16
C LEU A 171 23.33 8.67 -13.28
N GLY A 172 23.75 7.74 -12.43
CA GLY A 172 25.05 7.08 -12.49
C GLY A 172 25.32 6.41 -13.84
N ARG A 173 24.32 5.72 -14.40
CA ARG A 173 24.41 5.11 -15.74
C ARG A 173 24.67 6.10 -16.87
N ARG A 174 24.29 7.36 -16.71
CA ARG A 174 24.56 8.45 -17.66
C ARG A 174 25.86 9.20 -17.38
N SER A 175 26.59 8.82 -16.33
CA SER A 175 27.86 9.43 -15.97
C SER A 175 28.93 9.17 -17.01
N GLY A 176 29.80 10.15 -17.25
CA GLY A 176 30.99 10.02 -18.07
C GLY A 176 32.12 9.18 -17.43
N PHE A 177 31.99 8.86 -16.12
CA PHE A 177 32.98 8.05 -15.40
C PHE A 177 32.68 6.56 -15.57
N PRO A 178 33.64 5.78 -16.16
CA PRO A 178 33.40 4.37 -16.47
C PRO A 178 33.13 3.52 -15.25
N LEU A 179 33.74 3.82 -14.11
CA LEU A 179 33.53 3.10 -12.84
C LEU A 179 32.12 3.26 -12.33
N ILE A 180 31.60 4.49 -12.31
CA ILE A 180 30.23 4.79 -11.84
C ILE A 180 29.21 4.14 -12.78
N ARG A 181 29.45 4.20 -14.09
CA ARG A 181 28.57 3.60 -15.10
C ARG A 181 28.51 2.08 -15.00
N TYR A 182 29.62 1.43 -14.56
CA TYR A 182 29.67 -0.03 -14.42
C TYR A 182 28.98 -0.51 -13.15
N ILE A 183 29.04 0.28 -12.05
CA ILE A 183 28.44 -0.06 -10.76
C ILE A 183 26.93 0.26 -10.72
N SER A 184 26.48 1.22 -11.52
CA SER A 184 25.08 1.66 -11.60
C SER A 184 24.29 0.87 -12.62
#